data_58bab262ff0dc01a90348659ad413619
#
_entry.id   58bab262ff0dc01a90348659ad413619
#
_cell.length_a   1.000
_cell.length_b   1.000
_cell.length_c   1.000
_cell.angle_alpha   90.00
_cell.angle_beta   90.00
_cell.angle_gamma   90.00
#
_symmetry.space_group_name_H-M   'P 1'
#
loop_
_entity.id
_entity.type
_entity.pdbx_description
1 polymer ?
#
loop_
_entity_poly.entity_id
_entity_poly.type
_entity_poly.pdbx_seq_one_letter_code
_entity_poly.pdbx_strand_id
1 'polypeptide(L)'
;MCLGEAKSRFEHDDLMERGRALVEESIQFGVTNMRAFVEVDFGVGMKCLDAGLALKREFYDKCYIQICVFAQDPIFSYNYGSPSMTDLLKQAIKRPGVEVIGSTPYVEKSFALQEENIQWTIGTAKLYKLHLDFHLDYNLDVHQQPAVHSVIERLHRAQWPTDRDIAGLSFRTVVLGHCTRLTLFDNNAWQNLRREIGNLPVSFVGLPTSDLFMMGRPEKGAGGSSRVRGTLQVIEMIKKYDFNAAIGINNVGNAFTPHGNCDPMSLTSLGMGIYQAGTKADAEILLECVSTRARAAIGLDIMRNLRIEMGSPASFVIFGTNGAQNFRARKSIQELAYDAGVERTTIFEGKEVIFS
;
A
#
# COMPACT_ATOMS: atom_id res chain seq x y z
N MET A 1 -18.23 19.84 -1.55
CA MET A 1 -18.22 19.08 -2.82
C MET A 1 -18.29 17.62 -2.45
N CYS A 2 -19.23 16.86 -2.99
CA CYS A 2 -19.29 15.42 -2.77
C CYS A 2 -18.17 14.74 -3.58
N LEU A 3 -17.57 13.67 -3.04
CA LEU A 3 -16.49 12.94 -3.72
C LEU A 3 -16.91 12.47 -5.12
N GLY A 4 -18.16 12.00 -5.28
CA GLY A 4 -18.72 11.60 -6.56
C GLY A 4 -18.77 12.74 -7.60
N GLU A 5 -19.07 13.98 -7.20
CA GLU A 5 -19.02 15.13 -8.10
C GLU A 5 -17.58 15.46 -8.56
N ALA A 6 -16.59 15.28 -7.68
CA ALA A 6 -15.19 15.46 -8.04
C ALA A 6 -14.75 14.41 -9.07
N LYS A 7 -15.09 13.14 -8.83
CA LYS A 7 -14.76 12.01 -9.72
C LYS A 7 -15.39 12.17 -11.12
N SER A 8 -16.62 12.64 -11.22
CA SER A 8 -17.30 12.83 -12.52
C SER A 8 -16.61 13.82 -13.44
N ARG A 9 -15.78 14.71 -12.88
CA ARG A 9 -15.03 15.75 -13.60
C ARG A 9 -13.61 15.34 -13.99
N PHE A 10 -13.21 14.10 -13.72
CA PHE A 10 -11.87 13.64 -14.10
C PHE A 10 -11.73 13.64 -15.62
N GLU A 11 -10.73 14.39 -16.09
CA GLU A 11 -10.30 14.41 -17.49
C GLU A 11 -8.96 13.70 -17.61
N HIS A 12 -8.71 13.13 -18.79
CA HIS A 12 -7.49 12.33 -19.01
C HIS A 12 -6.22 13.15 -18.80
N ASP A 13 -6.16 14.34 -19.33
CA ASP A 13 -4.97 15.21 -19.25
C ASP A 13 -4.68 15.63 -17.81
N ASP A 14 -5.71 15.97 -17.02
CA ASP A 14 -5.58 16.26 -15.58
C ASP A 14 -5.09 15.04 -14.79
N LEU A 15 -5.59 13.84 -15.10
CA LEU A 15 -5.11 12.60 -14.46
C LEU A 15 -3.65 12.32 -14.82
N MET A 16 -3.26 12.57 -16.06
CA MET A 16 -1.86 12.41 -16.50
C MET A 16 -0.93 13.43 -15.84
N GLU A 17 -1.31 14.70 -15.77
CA GLU A 17 -0.52 15.76 -15.14
C GLU A 17 -0.28 15.45 -13.65
N ARG A 18 -1.35 15.20 -12.89
CA ARG A 18 -1.24 14.87 -11.47
C ARG A 18 -0.49 13.57 -11.21
N GLY A 19 -0.75 12.56 -12.03
CA GLY A 19 -0.07 11.27 -11.92
C GLY A 19 1.41 11.37 -12.24
N ARG A 20 1.79 12.15 -13.26
CA ARG A 20 3.19 12.42 -13.62
C ARG A 20 3.91 13.11 -12.48
N ALA A 21 3.34 14.20 -11.94
CA ALA A 21 3.92 14.93 -10.82
C ALA A 21 4.15 14.01 -9.59
N LEU A 22 3.19 13.13 -9.28
CA LEU A 22 3.32 12.17 -8.17
C LEU A 22 4.44 11.16 -8.42
N VAL A 23 4.54 10.61 -9.63
CA VAL A 23 5.58 9.62 -9.98
C VAL A 23 6.96 10.28 -9.99
N GLU A 24 7.10 11.46 -10.59
CA GLU A 24 8.36 12.21 -10.64
C GLU A 24 8.85 12.57 -9.24
N GLU A 25 7.98 13.12 -8.38
CA GLU A 25 8.33 13.41 -6.99
C GLU A 25 8.75 12.15 -6.24
N SER A 26 8.04 11.05 -6.43
CA SER A 26 8.39 9.75 -5.81
C SER A 26 9.79 9.30 -6.24
N ILE A 27 10.11 9.38 -7.54
CA ILE A 27 11.42 8.99 -8.07
C ILE A 27 12.52 9.92 -7.55
N GLN A 28 12.27 11.22 -7.46
CA GLN A 28 13.23 12.18 -6.89
C GLN A 28 13.58 11.82 -5.45
N PHE A 29 12.63 11.28 -4.69
CA PHE A 29 12.86 10.77 -3.34
C PHE A 29 13.37 9.34 -3.26
N GLY A 30 13.72 8.71 -4.38
CA GLY A 30 14.38 7.42 -4.40
C GLY A 30 13.47 6.22 -4.64
N VAL A 31 12.21 6.43 -5.01
CA VAL A 31 11.29 5.34 -5.32
C VAL A 31 11.65 4.72 -6.67
N THR A 32 12.05 3.46 -6.65
CA THR A 32 12.34 2.68 -7.86
C THR A 32 11.22 1.70 -8.22
N ASN A 33 10.33 1.43 -7.27
CA ASN A 33 9.19 0.53 -7.47
C ASN A 33 8.00 1.02 -6.66
N MET A 34 6.81 1.00 -7.25
CA MET A 34 5.58 1.34 -6.56
C MET A 34 4.41 0.49 -7.01
N ARG A 35 3.43 0.27 -6.12
CA ARG A 35 2.09 -0.21 -6.46
C ARG A 35 1.17 1.00 -6.53
N ALA A 36 0.61 1.25 -7.71
CA ALA A 36 -0.33 2.33 -7.95
C ALA A 36 -1.77 1.78 -7.97
N PHE A 37 -2.63 2.33 -7.12
CA PHE A 37 -4.03 1.98 -7.04
C PHE A 37 -4.83 2.88 -7.99
N VAL A 38 -5.41 2.28 -9.02
CA VAL A 38 -6.24 2.98 -10.00
C VAL A 38 -7.69 2.60 -9.80
N GLU A 39 -8.50 3.58 -9.49
CA GLU A 39 -9.90 3.37 -9.19
C GLU A 39 -10.67 2.99 -10.45
N VAL A 40 -11.56 2.00 -10.32
CA VAL A 40 -12.48 1.56 -11.36
C VAL A 40 -13.86 1.42 -10.74
N ASP A 41 -14.77 2.30 -11.12
CA ASP A 41 -16.16 2.33 -10.70
C ASP A 41 -17.05 2.97 -11.79
N PHE A 42 -18.34 3.09 -11.54
CA PHE A 42 -19.25 3.70 -12.51
C PHE A 42 -19.10 5.23 -12.61
N GLY A 43 -18.48 5.89 -11.62
CA GLY A 43 -18.23 7.33 -11.62
C GLY A 43 -17.08 7.72 -12.54
N VAL A 44 -15.96 6.97 -12.45
CA VAL A 44 -14.75 7.24 -13.23
C VAL A 44 -14.59 6.35 -14.46
N GLY A 45 -15.33 5.24 -14.53
CA GLY A 45 -15.17 4.24 -15.59
C GLY A 45 -13.75 3.68 -15.63
N MET A 46 -13.14 3.73 -16.79
CA MET A 46 -11.74 3.28 -17.03
C MET A 46 -10.72 4.41 -17.02
N LYS A 47 -11.12 5.67 -16.80
CA LYS A 47 -10.26 6.86 -16.96
C LYS A 47 -8.98 6.77 -16.10
N CYS A 48 -9.11 6.40 -14.81
CA CYS A 48 -7.96 6.26 -13.93
C CYS A 48 -7.06 5.10 -14.34
N LEU A 49 -7.63 3.98 -14.82
CA LEU A 49 -6.87 2.85 -15.34
C LEU A 49 -6.11 3.21 -16.60
N ASP A 50 -6.74 3.92 -17.53
CA ASP A 50 -6.10 4.34 -18.79
C ASP A 50 -4.92 5.27 -18.51
N ALA A 51 -5.07 6.24 -17.62
CA ALA A 51 -3.99 7.13 -17.17
C ALA A 51 -2.87 6.34 -16.45
N GLY A 52 -3.22 5.45 -15.52
CA GLY A 52 -2.23 4.63 -14.81
C GLY A 52 -1.41 3.74 -15.73
N LEU A 53 -2.05 3.11 -16.73
CA LEU A 53 -1.35 2.31 -17.74
C LEU A 53 -0.49 3.17 -18.68
N ALA A 54 -0.89 4.40 -18.98
CA ALA A 54 -0.09 5.35 -19.74
C ALA A 54 1.16 5.77 -18.96
N LEU A 55 1.02 6.14 -17.69
CA LEU A 55 2.13 6.47 -16.79
C LEU A 55 3.09 5.28 -16.61
N LYS A 56 2.58 4.06 -16.44
CA LYS A 56 3.42 2.86 -16.38
C LYS A 56 4.32 2.72 -17.62
N ARG A 57 3.79 3.02 -18.81
CA ARG A 57 4.59 3.01 -20.05
C ARG A 57 5.56 4.17 -20.14
N GLU A 58 5.16 5.36 -19.72
CA GLU A 58 5.99 6.58 -19.74
C GLU A 58 7.22 6.44 -18.85
N PHE A 59 7.07 5.83 -17.68
CA PHE A 59 8.14 5.69 -16.68
C PHE A 59 8.82 4.32 -16.66
N TYR A 60 8.65 3.47 -17.69
CA TYR A 60 9.11 2.09 -17.68
C TYR A 60 10.61 1.93 -17.45
N ASP A 61 11.41 2.91 -17.88
CA ASP A 61 12.88 2.95 -17.77
C ASP A 61 13.37 3.74 -16.54
N LYS A 62 12.47 4.23 -15.70
CA LYS A 62 12.77 5.07 -14.53
C LYS A 62 12.22 4.50 -13.22
N CYS A 63 11.08 3.82 -13.27
CA CYS A 63 10.43 3.25 -12.11
C CYS A 63 9.49 2.11 -12.52
N TYR A 64 9.55 1.00 -11.82
CA TYR A 64 8.56 -0.05 -12.01
C TYR A 64 7.24 0.31 -11.33
N ILE A 65 6.17 0.47 -12.11
CA ILE A 65 4.84 0.79 -11.62
C ILE A 65 3.95 -0.44 -11.76
N GLN A 66 3.56 -1.05 -10.63
CA GLN A 66 2.62 -2.15 -10.55
C GLN A 66 1.20 -1.62 -10.46
N ILE A 67 0.36 -1.89 -11.46
CA ILE A 67 -1.02 -1.37 -11.52
C ILE A 67 -1.97 -2.31 -10.76
N CYS A 68 -2.64 -1.74 -9.76
CA CYS A 68 -3.74 -2.35 -9.03
C CYS A 68 -5.07 -1.75 -9.50
N VAL A 69 -5.90 -2.57 -10.15
CA VAL A 69 -7.31 -2.22 -10.38
C VAL A 69 -8.02 -2.29 -9.03
N PHE A 70 -8.56 -1.16 -8.59
CA PHE A 70 -9.04 -1.02 -7.22
C PHE A 70 -10.51 -0.61 -7.17
N ALA A 71 -11.33 -1.44 -6.54
CA ALA A 71 -12.72 -1.15 -6.25
C ALA A 71 -12.82 -0.38 -4.92
N GLN A 72 -12.81 0.95 -5.00
CA GLN A 72 -13.00 1.83 -3.84
C GLN A 72 -14.48 1.90 -3.42
N ASP A 73 -15.39 1.84 -4.38
CA ASP A 73 -16.82 1.82 -4.14
C ASP A 73 -17.32 0.38 -3.92
N PRO A 74 -18.47 0.17 -3.23
CA PRO A 74 -19.03 -1.16 -3.00
C PRO A 74 -19.26 -1.94 -4.30
N ILE A 75 -18.89 -3.22 -4.28
CA ILE A 75 -19.10 -4.12 -5.42
C ILE A 75 -20.54 -4.65 -5.46
N PHE A 76 -21.11 -4.95 -4.30
CA PHE A 76 -22.39 -5.66 -4.18
C PHE A 76 -23.50 -4.84 -3.52
N SER A 77 -23.19 -3.77 -2.81
CA SER A 77 -24.20 -2.98 -2.06
C SER A 77 -25.19 -2.22 -2.94
N TYR A 78 -24.89 -2.02 -4.20
CA TYR A 78 -25.73 -1.31 -5.14
C TYR A 78 -26.00 -2.14 -6.38
N ASN A 79 -27.26 -2.11 -6.83
CA ASN A 79 -27.64 -2.68 -8.12
C ASN A 79 -27.51 -1.62 -9.20
N TYR A 80 -26.42 -1.66 -9.94
CA TYR A 80 -26.16 -0.72 -11.03
C TYR A 80 -26.82 -1.14 -12.37
N GLY A 81 -27.53 -2.28 -12.37
CA GLY A 81 -28.08 -2.86 -13.61
C GLY A 81 -27.04 -3.67 -14.40
N SER A 82 -27.14 -3.64 -15.72
CA SER A 82 -26.17 -4.30 -16.60
C SER A 82 -25.46 -3.25 -17.46
N PRO A 83 -24.11 -3.23 -17.48
CA PRO A 83 -23.20 -4.16 -16.78
C PRO A 83 -23.19 -3.95 -15.26
N SER A 84 -22.83 -5.01 -14.52
CA SER A 84 -22.62 -4.95 -13.08
C SER A 84 -21.23 -4.40 -12.73
N MET A 85 -20.97 -4.07 -11.44
CA MET A 85 -19.63 -3.66 -10.98
C MET A 85 -18.62 -4.78 -11.22
N THR A 86 -19.00 -6.03 -11.01
CA THR A 86 -18.12 -7.17 -11.29
C THR A 86 -17.76 -7.32 -12.76
N ASP A 87 -18.67 -6.95 -13.69
CA ASP A 87 -18.37 -6.98 -15.12
C ASP A 87 -17.38 -5.89 -15.51
N LEU A 88 -17.55 -4.69 -14.95
CA LEU A 88 -16.64 -3.56 -15.15
C LEU A 88 -15.23 -3.92 -14.65
N LEU A 89 -15.12 -4.45 -13.43
CA LEU A 89 -13.85 -4.87 -12.86
C LEU A 89 -13.20 -6.02 -13.67
N LYS A 90 -13.99 -6.98 -14.15
CA LYS A 90 -13.48 -8.06 -15.04
C LYS A 90 -12.97 -7.52 -16.37
N GLN A 91 -13.55 -6.46 -16.91
CA GLN A 91 -13.02 -5.80 -18.11
C GLN A 91 -11.68 -5.09 -17.80
N ALA A 92 -11.61 -4.39 -16.67
CA ALA A 92 -10.43 -3.67 -16.25
C ALA A 92 -9.22 -4.59 -16.04
N ILE A 93 -9.38 -5.69 -15.30
CA ILE A 93 -8.27 -6.61 -14.97
C ILE A 93 -7.73 -7.38 -16.18
N LYS A 94 -8.46 -7.44 -17.28
CA LYS A 94 -7.99 -8.06 -18.54
C LYS A 94 -7.09 -7.13 -19.35
N ARG A 95 -6.97 -5.85 -18.97
CA ARG A 95 -6.11 -4.88 -19.68
C ARG A 95 -4.64 -5.26 -19.48
N PRO A 96 -3.86 -5.34 -20.58
CA PRO A 96 -2.42 -5.62 -20.49
C PRO A 96 -1.72 -4.61 -19.58
N GLY A 97 -0.90 -5.12 -18.66
CA GLY A 97 -0.16 -4.30 -17.68
C GLY A 97 -0.84 -4.18 -16.32
N VAL A 98 -2.05 -4.72 -16.15
CA VAL A 98 -2.68 -4.88 -14.83
C VAL A 98 -2.12 -6.13 -14.16
N GLU A 99 -1.73 -6.02 -12.90
CA GLU A 99 -1.05 -7.09 -12.15
C GLU A 99 -1.72 -7.41 -10.82
N VAL A 100 -2.59 -6.53 -10.35
CA VAL A 100 -3.22 -6.62 -9.03
C VAL A 100 -4.70 -6.30 -9.13
N ILE A 101 -5.51 -6.98 -8.35
CA ILE A 101 -6.89 -6.56 -8.06
C ILE A 101 -7.03 -6.28 -6.56
N GLY A 102 -7.75 -5.24 -6.22
CA GLY A 102 -8.01 -4.90 -4.83
C GLY A 102 -9.40 -4.32 -4.59
N SER A 103 -9.81 -4.31 -3.33
CA SER A 103 -11.10 -3.76 -2.91
C SER A 103 -11.08 -3.24 -1.48
N THR A 104 -12.16 -2.55 -1.11
CA THR A 104 -12.46 -2.05 0.24
C THR A 104 -13.71 -2.74 0.80
N PRO A 105 -13.64 -3.99 1.29
CA PRO A 105 -14.82 -4.72 1.74
C PRO A 105 -15.64 -3.99 2.80
N TYR A 106 -15.00 -3.16 3.65
CA TYR A 106 -15.66 -2.42 4.72
C TYR A 106 -16.65 -1.33 4.25
N VAL A 107 -16.67 -0.98 2.97
CA VAL A 107 -17.66 -0.02 2.42
C VAL A 107 -18.98 -0.68 2.05
N GLU A 108 -19.06 -2.00 2.07
CA GLU A 108 -20.29 -2.73 1.82
C GLU A 108 -21.32 -2.49 2.94
N LYS A 109 -22.62 -2.47 2.59
CA LYS A 109 -23.71 -2.13 3.52
C LYS A 109 -23.96 -3.16 4.61
N SER A 110 -23.48 -4.38 4.47
CA SER A 110 -23.67 -5.44 5.44
C SER A 110 -22.47 -6.37 5.49
N PHE A 111 -22.32 -7.08 6.61
CA PHE A 111 -21.29 -8.09 6.77
C PHE A 111 -21.39 -9.20 5.70
N ALA A 112 -22.60 -9.63 5.35
CA ALA A 112 -22.79 -10.64 4.32
C ALA A 112 -22.25 -10.18 2.94
N LEU A 113 -22.49 -8.91 2.57
CA LEU A 113 -21.95 -8.34 1.32
C LEU A 113 -20.45 -8.12 1.41
N GLN A 114 -19.92 -7.77 2.57
CA GLN A 114 -18.47 -7.72 2.81
C GLN A 114 -17.82 -9.09 2.58
N GLU A 115 -18.42 -10.14 3.09
CA GLU A 115 -17.99 -11.52 2.88
C GLU A 115 -18.05 -11.93 1.39
N GLU A 116 -19.10 -11.52 0.69
CA GLU A 116 -19.23 -11.75 -0.76
C GLU A 116 -18.16 -11.01 -1.55
N ASN A 117 -17.86 -9.75 -1.19
CA ASN A 117 -16.77 -8.96 -1.78
C ASN A 117 -15.42 -9.67 -1.62
N ILE A 118 -15.08 -10.11 -0.41
CA ILE A 118 -13.85 -10.85 -0.11
C ILE A 118 -13.78 -12.13 -0.96
N GLN A 119 -14.85 -12.92 -0.96
CA GLN A 119 -14.90 -14.19 -1.70
C GLN A 119 -14.72 -13.97 -3.21
N TRP A 120 -15.43 -13.01 -3.78
CA TRP A 120 -15.37 -12.70 -5.20
C TRP A 120 -14.00 -12.19 -5.62
N THR A 121 -13.41 -11.30 -4.82
CA THR A 121 -12.09 -10.70 -5.13
C THR A 121 -10.99 -11.75 -5.07
N ILE A 122 -10.99 -12.64 -4.05
CA ILE A 122 -10.05 -13.77 -3.95
C ILE A 122 -10.21 -14.72 -5.16
N GLY A 123 -11.44 -15.11 -5.48
CA GLY A 123 -11.72 -16.00 -6.60
C GLY A 123 -11.28 -15.41 -7.94
N THR A 124 -11.51 -14.12 -8.14
CA THR A 124 -11.11 -13.38 -9.32
C THR A 124 -9.59 -13.26 -9.42
N ALA A 125 -8.91 -12.88 -8.35
CA ALA A 125 -7.45 -12.79 -8.33
C ALA A 125 -6.80 -14.14 -8.65
N LYS A 126 -7.31 -15.24 -8.08
CA LYS A 126 -6.83 -16.60 -8.36
C LYS A 126 -7.04 -17.00 -9.81
N LEU A 127 -8.25 -16.77 -10.37
CA LEU A 127 -8.60 -17.11 -11.74
C LEU A 127 -7.71 -16.40 -12.77
N TYR A 128 -7.46 -15.11 -12.55
CA TYR A 128 -6.66 -14.29 -13.47
C TYR A 128 -5.18 -14.22 -13.12
N LYS A 129 -4.75 -14.97 -12.09
CA LYS A 129 -3.35 -15.01 -11.61
C LYS A 129 -2.81 -13.63 -11.25
N LEU A 130 -3.61 -12.83 -10.54
CA LEU A 130 -3.27 -11.48 -10.08
C LEU A 130 -2.80 -11.52 -8.62
N HIS A 131 -1.98 -10.54 -8.23
CA HIS A 131 -1.78 -10.22 -6.83
C HIS A 131 -3.09 -9.68 -6.24
N LEU A 132 -3.23 -9.80 -4.91
CA LEU A 132 -4.42 -9.39 -4.19
C LEU A 132 -4.08 -8.27 -3.21
N ASP A 133 -4.97 -7.26 -3.12
CA ASP A 133 -4.80 -6.16 -2.19
C ASP A 133 -6.16 -5.76 -1.58
N PHE A 134 -6.27 -5.87 -0.26
CA PHE A 134 -7.45 -5.43 0.46
C PHE A 134 -7.13 -4.23 1.33
N HIS A 135 -7.90 -3.17 1.23
CA HIS A 135 -8.01 -2.21 2.31
C HIS A 135 -9.09 -2.71 3.28
N LEU A 136 -8.70 -2.97 4.52
CA LEU A 136 -9.48 -3.82 5.43
C LEU A 136 -9.50 -3.24 6.83
N ASP A 137 -10.54 -3.57 7.59
CA ASP A 137 -10.63 -3.32 9.05
C ASP A 137 -10.30 -1.87 9.45
N TYR A 138 -10.80 -0.89 8.67
CA TYR A 138 -10.51 0.53 8.80
C TYR A 138 -11.39 1.20 9.84
N ASN A 139 -11.25 0.79 11.08
CA ASN A 139 -11.98 1.32 12.24
C ASN A 139 -11.23 1.07 13.55
N LEU A 140 -11.72 1.63 14.67
CA LEU A 140 -11.24 1.42 16.03
C LEU A 140 -12.38 0.96 16.97
N ASP A 141 -13.35 0.24 16.44
CA ASP A 141 -14.48 -0.28 17.21
C ASP A 141 -14.19 -1.67 17.74
N VAL A 142 -14.12 -1.81 19.07
CA VAL A 142 -13.88 -3.09 19.77
C VAL A 142 -14.99 -4.13 19.53
N HIS A 143 -16.19 -3.67 19.22
CA HIS A 143 -17.35 -4.55 19.00
C HIS A 143 -17.45 -5.04 17.56
N GLN A 144 -16.76 -4.42 16.63
CA GLN A 144 -16.72 -4.86 15.24
C GLN A 144 -15.76 -6.04 15.08
N GLN A 145 -16.27 -7.14 14.53
CA GLN A 145 -15.44 -8.31 14.25
C GLN A 145 -14.47 -8.00 13.10
N PRO A 146 -13.15 -8.25 13.28
CA PRO A 146 -12.18 -8.04 12.22
C PRO A 146 -12.38 -8.98 11.04
N ALA A 147 -12.43 -8.44 9.84
CA ALA A 147 -12.60 -9.21 8.61
C ALA A 147 -11.31 -9.92 8.16
N VAL A 148 -10.18 -9.59 8.75
CA VAL A 148 -8.89 -10.25 8.46
C VAL A 148 -8.98 -11.77 8.60
N HIS A 149 -9.68 -12.28 9.63
CA HIS A 149 -9.86 -13.72 9.83
C HIS A 149 -10.62 -14.38 8.67
N SER A 150 -11.66 -13.72 8.16
CA SER A 150 -12.41 -14.19 7.00
C SER A 150 -11.55 -14.23 5.74
N VAL A 151 -10.72 -13.22 5.52
CA VAL A 151 -9.78 -13.21 4.39
C VAL A 151 -8.83 -14.41 4.48
N ILE A 152 -8.22 -14.64 5.66
CA ILE A 152 -7.28 -15.75 5.84
C ILE A 152 -7.95 -17.10 5.64
N GLU A 153 -9.13 -17.32 6.23
CA GLU A 153 -9.90 -18.55 6.07
C GLU A 153 -10.21 -18.83 4.60
N ARG A 154 -10.64 -17.79 3.84
CA ARG A 154 -10.99 -17.93 2.43
C ARG A 154 -9.77 -18.17 1.55
N LEU A 155 -8.61 -17.59 1.87
CA LEU A 155 -7.34 -17.89 1.18
C LEU A 155 -6.95 -19.36 1.35
N HIS A 156 -7.09 -19.92 2.57
CA HIS A 156 -6.85 -21.35 2.81
C HIS A 156 -7.85 -22.22 2.05
N ARG A 157 -9.15 -21.92 2.11
CA ARG A 157 -10.19 -22.65 1.35
C ARG A 157 -9.95 -22.59 -0.16
N ALA A 158 -9.50 -21.44 -0.64
CA ALA A 158 -9.15 -21.26 -2.05
C ALA A 158 -7.82 -21.94 -2.43
N GLN A 159 -7.08 -22.51 -1.49
CA GLN A 159 -5.73 -23.04 -1.72
C GLN A 159 -4.86 -21.99 -2.43
N TRP A 160 -4.74 -20.82 -1.83
CA TRP A 160 -3.90 -19.74 -2.37
C TRP A 160 -2.45 -20.21 -2.46
N PRO A 161 -1.74 -19.95 -3.59
CA PRO A 161 -0.36 -20.40 -3.76
C PRO A 161 0.56 -19.87 -2.65
N THR A 162 1.26 -20.76 -1.96
CA THR A 162 2.18 -20.43 -0.88
C THR A 162 3.64 -20.48 -1.29
N ASP A 163 3.94 -21.30 -2.30
CA ASP A 163 5.29 -21.48 -2.81
C ASP A 163 5.49 -20.71 -4.11
N ARG A 164 6.69 -20.18 -4.27
CA ARG A 164 7.15 -19.79 -5.59
C ARG A 164 7.32 -21.10 -6.38
N ASP A 165 6.49 -21.32 -7.39
CA ASP A 165 6.80 -22.41 -8.27
C ASP A 165 8.20 -22.20 -8.89
N ILE A 166 8.86 -23.31 -9.22
CA ILE A 166 10.22 -23.32 -9.75
C ILE A 166 10.35 -22.51 -11.06
N ALA A 167 9.25 -22.21 -11.72
CA ALA A 167 9.16 -21.41 -12.93
C ALA A 167 8.83 -19.91 -12.67
N GLY A 168 8.59 -19.51 -11.42
CA GLY A 168 8.31 -18.12 -11.04
C GLY A 168 6.97 -17.55 -11.49
N LEU A 169 6.07 -18.37 -12.03
CA LEU A 169 4.85 -17.93 -12.72
C LEU A 169 3.60 -17.88 -11.85
N SER A 170 3.59 -18.54 -10.68
CA SER A 170 2.37 -18.66 -9.87
C SER A 170 2.38 -17.92 -8.53
N PHE A 171 3.52 -17.45 -8.06
CA PHE A 171 3.58 -16.73 -6.79
C PHE A 171 2.83 -15.41 -6.87
N ARG A 172 1.84 -15.25 -6.00
CA ARG A 172 1.04 -14.04 -5.90
C ARG A 172 0.91 -13.64 -4.44
N THR A 173 1.32 -12.41 -4.13
CA THR A 173 1.22 -11.87 -2.78
C THR A 173 -0.18 -11.38 -2.47
N VAL A 174 -0.50 -11.36 -1.18
CA VAL A 174 -1.71 -10.77 -0.63
C VAL A 174 -1.29 -9.63 0.29
N VAL A 175 -1.78 -8.43 0.05
CA VAL A 175 -1.57 -7.26 0.91
C VAL A 175 -2.85 -6.93 1.64
N LEU A 176 -2.73 -6.63 2.93
CA LEU A 176 -3.79 -6.13 3.79
C LEU A 176 -3.40 -4.75 4.29
N GLY A 177 -4.02 -3.72 3.71
CA GLY A 177 -3.76 -2.31 4.01
C GLY A 177 -4.67 -1.77 5.11
N HIS A 178 -4.23 -0.72 5.80
CA HIS A 178 -4.85 -0.09 6.97
C HIS A 178 -4.92 -1.00 8.19
N CYS A 179 -5.87 -1.89 8.26
CA CYS A 179 -6.07 -2.86 9.35
C CYS A 179 -6.03 -2.21 10.75
N THR A 180 -6.52 -1.00 10.88
CA THR A 180 -6.41 -0.20 12.11
C THR A 180 -7.14 -0.82 13.30
N ARG A 181 -8.20 -1.62 13.03
CA ARG A 181 -8.91 -2.40 14.06
C ARG A 181 -7.99 -3.35 14.84
N LEU A 182 -6.92 -3.84 14.18
CA LEU A 182 -5.98 -4.78 14.79
C LEU A 182 -5.08 -4.12 15.84
N THR A 183 -5.02 -2.78 15.90
CA THR A 183 -4.33 -2.08 17.00
C THR A 183 -4.93 -2.37 18.37
N LEU A 184 -6.17 -2.87 18.40
CA LEU A 184 -6.89 -3.24 19.61
C LEU A 184 -6.71 -4.73 20.00
N PHE A 185 -5.87 -5.48 19.28
CA PHE A 185 -5.58 -6.87 19.58
C PHE A 185 -4.69 -6.97 20.81
N ASP A 186 -5.01 -7.93 21.67
CA ASP A 186 -4.10 -8.39 22.72
C ASP A 186 -3.06 -9.38 22.18
N ASN A 187 -2.14 -9.81 23.05
CA ASN A 187 -1.10 -10.77 22.69
C ASN A 187 -1.66 -12.08 22.11
N ASN A 188 -2.77 -12.58 22.66
CA ASN A 188 -3.36 -13.84 22.24
C ASN A 188 -3.98 -13.71 20.85
N ALA A 189 -4.67 -12.60 20.57
CA ALA A 189 -5.25 -12.31 19.26
C ALA A 189 -4.17 -12.23 18.18
N TRP A 190 -3.05 -11.54 18.45
CA TRP A 190 -1.91 -11.49 17.53
C TRP A 190 -1.29 -12.85 17.26
N GLN A 191 -1.04 -13.66 18.30
CA GLN A 191 -0.49 -15.01 18.15
C GLN A 191 -1.45 -15.94 17.39
N ASN A 192 -2.76 -15.79 17.61
CA ASN A 192 -3.77 -16.55 16.87
C ASN A 192 -3.73 -16.19 15.40
N LEU A 193 -3.78 -14.90 15.06
CA LEU A 193 -3.72 -14.44 13.70
C LEU A 193 -2.42 -14.91 12.98
N ARG A 194 -1.27 -14.86 13.67
CA ARG A 194 0.00 -15.37 13.11
C ARG A 194 -0.08 -16.86 12.77
N ARG A 195 -0.71 -17.66 13.65
CA ARG A 195 -0.92 -19.10 13.40
C ARG A 195 -1.88 -19.35 12.25
N GLU A 196 -2.98 -18.59 12.19
CA GLU A 196 -3.96 -18.69 11.11
C GLU A 196 -3.35 -18.39 9.74
N ILE A 197 -2.50 -17.36 9.63
CA ILE A 197 -1.81 -17.04 8.39
C ILE A 197 -0.90 -18.18 7.94
N GLY A 198 -0.17 -18.81 8.87
CA GLY A 198 0.73 -19.91 8.52
C GLY A 198 1.75 -19.49 7.47
N ASN A 199 1.74 -20.20 6.33
CA ASN A 199 2.65 -19.97 5.19
C ASN A 199 2.03 -19.12 4.06
N LEU A 200 0.83 -18.57 4.24
CA LEU A 200 0.22 -17.71 3.23
C LEU A 200 1.11 -16.49 2.97
N PRO A 201 1.24 -16.04 1.72
CA PRO A 201 2.09 -14.90 1.33
C PRO A 201 1.40 -13.57 1.65
N VAL A 202 0.97 -13.42 2.89
CA VAL A 202 0.28 -12.23 3.41
C VAL A 202 1.27 -11.24 3.97
N SER A 203 1.14 -9.99 3.57
CA SER A 203 1.86 -8.85 4.14
C SER A 203 0.88 -7.78 4.59
N PHE A 204 1.13 -7.15 5.73
CA PHE A 204 0.37 -6.01 6.20
C PHE A 204 1.05 -4.70 5.77
N VAL A 205 0.26 -3.68 5.46
CA VAL A 205 0.78 -2.34 5.14
C VAL A 205 0.09 -1.29 6.01
N GLY A 206 0.86 -0.74 6.96
CA GLY A 206 0.43 0.40 7.76
C GLY A 206 0.47 1.69 6.94
N LEU A 207 -0.51 2.56 7.11
CA LEU A 207 -0.70 3.79 6.34
C LEU A 207 -0.86 5.01 7.29
N PRO A 208 0.16 5.30 8.12
CA PRO A 208 0.01 6.17 9.28
C PRO A 208 -0.41 7.60 8.93
N THR A 209 0.00 8.15 7.80
CA THR A 209 -0.36 9.51 7.41
C THR A 209 -1.87 9.67 7.20
N SER A 210 -2.50 8.76 6.48
CA SER A 210 -3.94 8.79 6.26
C SER A 210 -4.73 8.28 7.47
N ASP A 211 -4.29 7.22 8.13
CA ASP A 211 -4.95 6.65 9.29
C ASP A 211 -5.11 7.70 10.40
N LEU A 212 -4.03 8.38 10.75
CA LEU A 212 -4.04 9.39 11.82
C LEU A 212 -4.77 10.67 11.42
N PHE A 213 -4.82 11.01 10.14
CA PHE A 213 -5.58 12.16 9.66
C PHE A 213 -7.08 11.87 9.60
N MET A 214 -7.48 10.69 9.16
CA MET A 214 -8.88 10.34 8.95
C MET A 214 -9.61 9.95 10.23
N MET A 215 -8.93 9.28 11.16
CA MET A 215 -9.53 8.79 12.39
C MET A 215 -9.73 9.87 13.44
N GLY A 216 -10.62 9.60 14.40
CA GLY A 216 -10.88 10.47 15.54
C GLY A 216 -11.51 11.81 15.16
N ARG A 217 -12.15 11.92 14.01
CA ARG A 217 -12.89 13.12 13.63
C ARG A 217 -14.14 13.29 14.49
N PRO A 218 -14.52 14.54 14.85
CA PRO A 218 -15.74 14.77 15.62
C PRO A 218 -16.96 14.38 14.78
N GLU A 219 -17.83 13.63 15.37
CA GLU A 219 -19.21 13.60 14.91
C GLU A 219 -19.85 14.97 15.15
N LYS A 220 -20.68 15.44 14.20
CA LYS A 220 -21.41 16.68 14.36
C LYS A 220 -22.29 16.59 15.62
N GLY A 221 -22.01 17.41 16.62
CA GLY A 221 -22.74 17.45 17.87
C GLY A 221 -22.17 16.63 19.02
N ALA A 222 -21.11 15.85 18.81
CA ALA A 222 -20.43 15.14 19.90
C ALA A 222 -19.49 16.06 20.68
N GLY A 223 -19.79 16.33 21.95
CA GLY A 223 -19.05 17.25 22.82
C GLY A 223 -17.74 16.73 23.41
N GLY A 224 -17.12 15.71 22.82
CA GLY A 224 -15.88 15.14 23.36
C GLY A 224 -14.62 15.82 22.82
N SER A 225 -13.66 16.12 23.70
CA SER A 225 -12.36 16.70 23.34
C SER A 225 -11.28 15.66 23.06
N SER A 226 -11.40 14.45 23.59
CA SER A 226 -10.44 13.36 23.35
C SER A 226 -10.89 12.51 22.18
N ARG A 227 -9.94 12.20 21.28
CA ARG A 227 -10.21 11.46 20.06
C ARG A 227 -9.18 10.37 19.89
N VAL A 228 -9.67 9.14 19.92
CA VAL A 228 -8.83 7.98 19.69
C VAL A 228 -8.43 7.95 18.23
N ARG A 229 -7.14 7.79 17.98
CA ARG A 229 -6.56 7.57 16.67
C ARG A 229 -5.64 6.36 16.73
N GLY A 230 -5.59 5.60 15.67
CA GLY A 230 -4.73 4.43 15.60
C GLY A 230 -4.25 4.18 14.18
N THR A 231 -3.05 3.63 14.09
CA THR A 231 -2.50 3.02 12.88
C THR A 231 -1.84 1.72 13.27
N LEU A 232 -1.74 0.81 12.32
CA LEU A 232 -1.22 -0.53 12.54
C LEU A 232 0.20 -0.48 13.14
N GLN A 233 0.44 -1.24 14.21
CA GLN A 233 1.68 -1.23 14.98
C GLN A 233 2.77 -2.09 14.31
N VAL A 234 3.21 -1.64 13.13
CA VAL A 234 4.06 -2.42 12.20
C VAL A 234 5.35 -2.90 12.87
N ILE A 235 6.03 -2.06 13.66
CA ILE A 235 7.30 -2.42 14.30
C ILE A 235 7.10 -3.53 15.34
N GLU A 236 6.05 -3.44 16.16
CA GLU A 236 5.72 -4.48 17.13
C GLU A 236 5.34 -5.79 16.44
N MET A 237 4.53 -5.72 15.38
CA MET A 237 4.14 -6.88 14.59
C MET A 237 5.35 -7.65 14.04
N ILE A 238 6.35 -6.94 13.54
CA ILE A 238 7.58 -7.56 13.02
C ILE A 238 8.42 -8.16 14.16
N LYS A 239 8.70 -7.39 15.20
CA LYS A 239 9.64 -7.77 16.26
C LYS A 239 9.10 -8.87 17.17
N LYS A 240 7.82 -8.81 17.49
CA LYS A 240 7.23 -9.67 18.53
C LYS A 240 6.50 -10.87 17.96
N TYR A 241 5.91 -10.73 16.80
CA TYR A 241 5.03 -11.75 16.23
C TYR A 241 5.47 -12.30 14.87
N ASP A 242 6.60 -11.81 14.33
CA ASP A 242 7.18 -12.25 13.04
C ASP A 242 6.19 -12.14 11.87
N PHE A 243 5.48 -11.02 11.79
CA PHE A 243 4.65 -10.72 10.63
C PHE A 243 5.47 -10.14 9.48
N ASN A 244 5.06 -10.42 8.25
CA ASN A 244 5.47 -9.62 7.11
C ASN A 244 4.68 -8.32 7.12
N ALA A 245 5.37 -7.21 7.31
CA ALA A 245 4.72 -5.91 7.35
C ALA A 245 5.62 -4.82 6.74
N ALA A 246 4.99 -3.78 6.21
CA ALA A 246 5.62 -2.62 5.59
C ALA A 246 4.82 -1.34 5.91
N ILE A 247 5.33 -0.20 5.49
CA ILE A 247 4.68 1.10 5.65
C ILE A 247 4.56 1.75 4.28
N GLY A 248 3.39 2.32 3.98
CA GLY A 248 3.12 3.01 2.73
C GLY A 248 2.65 4.45 2.92
N ILE A 249 2.82 5.26 1.88
CA ILE A 249 2.40 6.68 1.87
C ILE A 249 0.88 6.78 1.77
N ASN A 250 0.23 5.91 1.03
CA ASN A 250 -1.19 5.91 0.67
C ASN A 250 -1.55 7.05 -0.28
N ASN A 251 -1.84 8.24 0.23
CA ASN A 251 -2.23 9.41 -0.56
C ASN A 251 -1.39 10.64 -0.19
N VAL A 252 -1.26 11.56 -1.13
CA VAL A 252 -0.61 12.87 -0.95
C VAL A 252 -1.49 13.94 -1.58
N GLY A 253 -1.70 15.05 -0.87
CA GLY A 253 -2.37 16.24 -1.42
C GLY A 253 -3.84 16.06 -1.77
N ASN A 254 -4.54 15.11 -1.18
CA ASN A 254 -5.96 14.89 -1.42
C ASN A 254 -6.83 15.00 -0.15
N ALA A 255 -8.13 14.76 -0.26
CA ALA A 255 -9.07 14.91 0.85
C ALA A 255 -8.82 13.92 2.01
N PHE A 256 -8.19 12.78 1.74
CA PHE A 256 -7.90 11.73 2.72
C PHE A 256 -6.52 11.91 3.36
N THR A 257 -5.59 12.59 2.68
CA THR A 257 -4.26 12.91 3.18
C THR A 257 -3.81 14.22 2.54
N PRO A 258 -4.21 15.39 3.08
CA PRO A 258 -3.91 16.70 2.47
C PRO A 258 -2.47 17.18 2.75
N HIS A 259 -1.69 16.42 3.47
CA HIS A 259 -0.34 16.75 3.94
C HIS A 259 0.67 15.67 3.52
N GLY A 260 1.94 15.95 3.76
CA GLY A 260 3.04 15.05 3.41
C GLY A 260 3.52 15.27 1.98
N ASN A 261 4.38 14.37 1.55
CA ASN A 261 4.98 14.32 0.23
C ASN A 261 5.17 12.86 -0.21
N CYS A 262 5.73 12.65 -1.39
CA CYS A 262 5.97 11.30 -1.93
C CYS A 262 7.26 10.65 -1.41
N ASP A 263 7.85 11.15 -0.32
CA ASP A 263 9.08 10.62 0.29
C ASP A 263 8.82 9.46 1.25
N PRO A 264 9.17 8.19 0.92
CA PRO A 264 9.03 7.08 1.84
C PRO A 264 9.85 7.23 3.13
N MET A 265 10.97 7.96 3.08
CA MET A 265 11.79 8.20 4.26
C MET A 265 11.13 9.15 5.26
N SER A 266 10.19 9.98 4.84
CA SER A 266 9.37 10.78 5.76
C SER A 266 8.57 9.90 6.72
N LEU A 267 8.16 8.71 6.26
CA LEU A 267 7.46 7.71 7.07
C LEU A 267 8.37 7.05 8.11
N THR A 268 9.67 6.93 7.87
CA THR A 268 10.60 6.40 8.88
C THR A 268 10.73 7.38 10.04
N SER A 269 10.89 8.66 9.75
CA SER A 269 10.94 9.73 10.77
C SER A 269 9.62 9.82 11.56
N LEU A 270 8.50 9.84 10.88
CA LEU A 270 7.17 9.83 11.49
C LEU A 270 6.95 8.57 12.35
N GLY A 271 7.38 7.40 11.84
CA GLY A 271 7.28 6.10 12.50
C GLY A 271 8.06 6.02 13.80
N MET A 272 9.18 6.72 13.92
CA MET A 272 9.91 6.82 15.19
C MET A 272 9.01 7.31 16.32
N GLY A 273 8.27 8.39 16.08
CA GLY A 273 7.35 8.94 17.07
C GLY A 273 6.11 8.08 17.28
N ILE A 274 5.49 7.60 16.20
CA ILE A 274 4.24 6.82 16.25
C ILE A 274 4.43 5.49 16.94
N TYR A 275 5.51 4.77 16.60
CA TYR A 275 5.79 3.42 17.10
C TYR A 275 6.70 3.43 18.33
N GLN A 276 7.12 4.62 18.83
CA GLN A 276 8.11 4.74 19.89
C GLN A 276 9.38 3.92 19.61
N ALA A 277 9.83 3.97 18.37
CA ALA A 277 10.87 3.11 17.78
C ALA A 277 12.20 3.87 17.69
N GLY A 278 12.98 3.94 18.77
CA GLY A 278 14.18 4.77 18.86
C GLY A 278 15.53 4.05 18.90
N THR A 279 15.53 2.71 18.85
CA THR A 279 16.77 1.94 18.87
C THR A 279 17.38 1.78 17.47
N LYS A 280 18.64 1.35 17.40
CA LYS A 280 19.29 1.02 16.13
C LYS A 280 18.51 -0.04 15.36
N ALA A 281 18.08 -1.10 16.03
CA ALA A 281 17.29 -2.17 15.42
C ALA A 281 15.93 -1.66 14.88
N ASP A 282 15.30 -0.71 15.58
CA ASP A 282 14.05 -0.11 15.10
C ASP A 282 14.27 0.72 13.84
N ALA A 283 15.35 1.49 13.77
CA ALA A 283 15.71 2.27 12.59
C ALA A 283 15.98 1.38 11.36
N GLU A 284 16.65 0.24 11.57
CA GLU A 284 16.88 -0.76 10.52
C GLU A 284 15.56 -1.34 10.02
N ILE A 285 14.65 -1.72 10.93
CA ILE A 285 13.32 -2.22 10.56
C ILE A 285 12.48 -1.15 9.84
N LEU A 286 12.49 0.09 10.31
CA LEU A 286 11.78 1.19 9.66
C LEU A 286 12.27 1.42 8.23
N LEU A 287 13.58 1.36 8.01
CA LEU A 287 14.17 1.44 6.67
C LEU A 287 13.73 0.26 5.79
N GLU A 288 13.75 -0.97 6.33
CA GLU A 288 13.24 -2.15 5.63
C GLU A 288 11.76 -1.99 5.26
N CYS A 289 10.93 -1.40 6.14
CA CYS A 289 9.51 -1.22 5.91
C CYS A 289 9.18 -0.34 4.71
N VAL A 290 10.06 0.59 4.34
CA VAL A 290 9.90 1.47 3.17
C VAL A 290 10.78 1.03 1.98
N SER A 291 11.49 -0.09 2.09
CA SER A 291 12.38 -0.60 1.05
C SER A 291 12.16 -2.10 0.79
N THR A 292 12.97 -2.96 1.38
CA THR A 292 12.97 -4.41 1.09
C THR A 292 11.67 -5.11 1.48
N ARG A 293 11.07 -4.77 2.63
CA ARG A 293 9.78 -5.34 3.04
C ARG A 293 8.63 -4.85 2.16
N ALA A 294 8.65 -3.56 1.77
CA ALA A 294 7.67 -3.01 0.84
C ALA A 294 7.76 -3.70 -0.53
N ARG A 295 8.97 -3.91 -1.06
CA ARG A 295 9.18 -4.66 -2.31
C ARG A 295 8.67 -6.11 -2.20
N ALA A 296 8.97 -6.80 -1.10
CA ALA A 296 8.49 -8.16 -0.86
C ALA A 296 6.96 -8.22 -0.79
N ALA A 297 6.30 -7.24 -0.14
CA ALA A 297 4.86 -7.17 -0.05
C ALA A 297 4.17 -7.08 -1.41
N ILE A 298 4.75 -6.37 -2.37
CA ILE A 298 4.22 -6.27 -3.73
C ILE A 298 4.71 -7.38 -4.68
N GLY A 299 5.47 -8.36 -4.16
CA GLY A 299 5.90 -9.53 -4.91
C GLY A 299 7.17 -9.34 -5.73
N LEU A 300 7.87 -8.23 -5.53
CA LEU A 300 9.10 -7.90 -6.23
C LEU A 300 10.29 -8.38 -5.45
N ASP A 301 10.75 -9.42 -5.36
CA ASP A 301 12.00 -9.84 -4.73
C ASP A 301 11.98 -10.13 -3.22
N ILE A 302 12.54 -11.28 -2.87
CA ILE A 302 12.73 -11.70 -1.47
C ILE A 302 14.19 -11.48 -1.02
N MET A 303 15.02 -10.87 -1.83
CA MET A 303 16.41 -10.63 -1.47
C MET A 303 16.48 -9.66 -0.27
N ARG A 304 16.48 -10.23 0.92
CA ARG A 304 16.74 -9.49 2.18
C ARG A 304 18.21 -9.04 2.29
N ASN A 305 19.03 -9.35 1.31
CA ASN A 305 20.44 -9.01 1.30
C ASN A 305 20.63 -7.65 0.61
N LEU A 306 20.94 -6.63 1.41
CA LEU A 306 21.26 -5.28 0.93
C LEU A 306 22.73 -5.13 0.47
N ARG A 307 23.47 -6.22 0.31
CA ARG A 307 24.84 -6.15 -0.16
C ARG A 307 24.88 -5.80 -1.64
N ILE A 308 25.71 -4.84 -1.97
CA ILE A 308 26.02 -4.51 -3.37
C ILE A 308 27.08 -5.49 -3.86
N GLU A 309 26.66 -6.45 -4.66
CA GLU A 309 27.52 -7.50 -5.21
C GLU A 309 27.37 -7.57 -6.73
N MET A 310 28.37 -8.11 -7.42
CA MET A 310 28.29 -8.33 -8.87
C MET A 310 27.08 -9.23 -9.19
N GLY A 311 26.21 -8.79 -10.10
CA GLY A 311 24.97 -9.47 -10.46
C GLY A 311 23.75 -9.08 -9.62
N SER A 312 23.90 -8.23 -8.59
CA SER A 312 22.77 -7.65 -7.88
C SER A 312 22.02 -6.64 -8.76
N PRO A 313 20.68 -6.50 -8.58
CA PRO A 313 19.93 -5.44 -9.26
C PRO A 313 20.51 -4.07 -8.97
N ALA A 314 20.81 -3.33 -10.01
CA ALA A 314 21.46 -2.01 -9.90
C ALA A 314 20.41 -0.89 -9.71
N SER A 315 19.47 -1.06 -8.78
CA SER A 315 18.49 -0.05 -8.40
C SER A 315 18.68 0.32 -6.93
N PHE A 316 19.10 1.56 -6.66
CA PHE A 316 19.42 2.04 -5.33
C PHE A 316 19.35 3.56 -5.24
N VAL A 317 19.42 4.08 -4.01
CA VAL A 317 19.39 5.52 -3.73
C VAL A 317 20.71 5.95 -3.10
N ILE A 318 21.27 7.03 -3.59
CA ILE A 318 22.41 7.72 -2.99
C ILE A 318 21.88 8.92 -2.21
N PHE A 319 22.15 8.95 -0.92
CA PHE A 319 21.81 10.08 -0.07
C PHE A 319 22.95 11.08 -0.07
N GLY A 320 22.64 12.34 -0.42
CA GLY A 320 23.62 13.42 -0.45
C GLY A 320 24.17 13.73 0.95
N THR A 321 25.50 13.96 1.02
CA THR A 321 26.18 14.24 2.28
C THR A 321 26.69 15.67 2.40
N ASN A 322 26.78 16.43 1.29
CA ASN A 322 27.57 17.67 1.22
C ASN A 322 26.89 18.82 0.49
N GLY A 323 25.58 18.92 0.45
CA GLY A 323 24.90 20.07 -0.18
C GLY A 323 24.80 21.28 0.77
N ALA A 324 24.68 22.49 0.21
CA ALA A 324 24.47 23.72 0.97
C ALA A 324 23.22 23.71 1.87
N GLN A 325 22.32 22.73 1.64
CA GLN A 325 21.11 22.52 2.43
C GLN A 325 21.21 21.33 3.41
N ASN A 326 22.32 20.59 3.42
CA ASN A 326 22.56 19.46 4.31
C ASN A 326 23.44 19.88 5.49
N PHE A 327 22.82 20.42 6.53
CA PHE A 327 23.51 20.79 7.76
C PHE A 327 24.00 19.58 8.58
N ARG A 328 23.55 18.36 8.24
CA ARG A 328 23.88 17.12 8.96
C ARG A 328 24.40 16.06 8.00
N ALA A 329 25.62 15.60 8.23
CA ALA A 329 26.10 14.38 7.58
C ALA A 329 25.40 13.16 8.22
N ARG A 330 24.70 12.34 7.42
CA ARG A 330 24.08 11.10 7.87
C ARG A 330 25.13 10.00 7.80
N LYS A 331 25.64 9.58 8.96
CA LYS A 331 26.73 8.62 9.08
C LYS A 331 26.28 7.22 9.51
N SER A 332 24.99 7.09 9.81
CA SER A 332 24.40 5.83 10.26
C SER A 332 22.98 5.66 9.72
N ILE A 333 22.50 4.40 9.71
CA ILE A 333 21.11 4.07 9.38
C ILE A 333 20.12 4.80 10.28
N GLN A 334 20.47 4.98 11.57
CA GLN A 334 19.63 5.71 12.51
C GLN A 334 19.47 7.17 12.13
N GLU A 335 20.57 7.86 11.84
CA GLU A 335 20.52 9.27 11.41
C GLU A 335 19.76 9.43 10.10
N LEU A 336 19.89 8.47 9.19
CA LEU A 336 19.16 8.44 7.94
C LEU A 336 17.65 8.25 8.19
N ALA A 337 17.26 7.33 9.07
CA ALA A 337 15.87 7.08 9.41
C ALA A 337 15.24 8.25 10.19
N TYR A 338 16.02 8.99 10.98
CA TYR A 338 15.53 10.16 11.70
C TYR A 338 15.25 11.35 10.78
N ASP A 339 16.13 11.56 9.80
CA ASP A 339 16.03 12.67 8.86
C ASP A 339 16.91 12.38 7.63
N ALA A 340 16.32 11.87 6.59
CA ALA A 340 17.02 11.47 5.38
C ALA A 340 17.54 12.67 4.53
N GLY A 341 17.09 13.88 4.83
CA GLY A 341 17.35 15.05 4.00
C GLY A 341 16.60 15.01 2.68
N VAL A 342 16.84 15.98 1.82
CA VAL A 342 16.14 16.12 0.54
C VAL A 342 17.01 15.76 -0.66
N GLU A 343 18.33 15.81 -0.52
CA GLU A 343 19.27 15.53 -1.61
C GLU A 343 19.42 14.02 -1.80
N ARG A 344 18.95 13.53 -2.92
CA ARG A 344 19.03 12.11 -3.31
C ARG A 344 19.29 11.97 -4.79
N THR A 345 20.03 10.93 -5.13
CA THR A 345 20.19 10.47 -6.50
C THR A 345 19.58 9.09 -6.62
N THR A 346 18.61 8.94 -7.50
CA THR A 346 17.93 7.67 -7.76
C THR A 346 18.61 6.97 -8.92
N ILE A 347 19.05 5.75 -8.68
CA ILE A 347 19.60 4.86 -9.71
C ILE A 347 18.56 3.77 -9.98
N PHE A 348 18.15 3.64 -11.22
CA PHE A 348 17.25 2.60 -11.69
C PHE A 348 17.91 1.76 -12.79
N GLU A 349 18.03 0.46 -12.57
CA GLU A 349 18.68 -0.48 -13.50
C GLU A 349 20.05 0.00 -14.00
N GLY A 350 20.85 0.56 -13.10
CA GLY A 350 22.20 1.03 -13.36
C GLY A 350 22.31 2.41 -14.01
N LYS A 351 21.20 3.11 -14.16
CA LYS A 351 21.17 4.47 -14.74
C LYS A 351 20.68 5.47 -13.71
N GLU A 352 21.33 6.62 -13.66
CA GLU A 352 20.82 7.76 -12.91
C GLU A 352 19.53 8.28 -13.56
N VAL A 353 18.48 8.45 -12.75
CA VAL A 353 17.22 9.03 -13.23
C VAL A 353 17.29 10.54 -13.11
N ILE A 354 17.26 11.21 -14.25
CA ILE A 354 17.29 12.68 -14.37
C ILE A 354 15.99 13.13 -15.01
N PHE A 355 15.38 14.17 -14.44
CA PHE A 355 14.25 14.88 -15.02
C PHE A 355 14.75 16.17 -15.66
N SER A 356 14.37 16.40 -16.90
CA SER A 356 14.72 17.61 -17.68
C SER A 356 13.80 18.77 -17.34
#